data_162492ac95e9c5493b8a4830840a8a75
#
_entry.id   162492ac95e9c5493b8a4830840a8a75
#
_cell.length_a   1.000
_cell.length_b   1.000
_cell.length_c   1.000
_cell.angle_alpha   90.00
_cell.angle_beta   90.00
_cell.angle_gamma   90.00
#
_symmetry.space_group_name_H-M   'P 1'
#
loop_
_entity.id
_entity.type
_entity.pdbx_description
1 polymer ?
#
loop_
_entity_poly.entity_id
_entity_poly.type
_entity_poly.pdbx_seq_one_letter_code
_entity_poly.pdbx_strand_id
1 'polypeptide(L)'
;NPVHPDVQNYIFGLLGDLAAYEDLDGIILDRGRFYDFRSDFSDYTRSEFEKYIGKKVSMWPEDVLPVGHENGDFVPSPKPQYFMEWIEFRAKVIHDFMEQARATVKGVNPDVDFGAYVGGWYEQYYTYGPNWASPSYAASRVFPSWATQKYDSFGFSDMLDVQIIGAYASYNAVY
;
A
#
# COMPACT_ATOMS: atom_id res chain seq x y z
N ASN A 1 -1.03 10.93 -6.11
CA ASN A 1 -0.50 9.70 -6.67
C ASN A 1 0.74 9.26 -5.88
N PRO A 2 0.71 8.15 -5.14
CA PRO A 2 1.84 7.68 -4.34
C PRO A 2 3.02 7.15 -5.18
N VAL A 3 2.81 6.90 -6.47
CA VAL A 3 3.89 6.49 -7.40
C VAL A 3 4.79 7.66 -7.78
N HIS A 4 4.25 8.91 -7.77
CA HIS A 4 4.95 10.08 -8.29
C HIS A 4 6.01 10.61 -7.31
N PRO A 5 7.29 10.74 -7.72
CA PRO A 5 8.37 11.15 -6.81
C PRO A 5 8.19 12.54 -6.23
N ASP A 6 7.63 13.50 -6.97
CA ASP A 6 7.40 14.86 -6.45
C ASP A 6 6.38 14.85 -5.31
N VAL A 7 5.36 13.97 -5.39
CA VAL A 7 4.37 13.81 -4.31
C VAL A 7 5.03 13.17 -3.08
N GLN A 8 5.86 12.15 -3.29
CA GLN A 8 6.62 11.51 -2.21
C GLN A 8 7.56 12.51 -1.54
N ASN A 9 8.36 13.25 -2.33
CA ASN A 9 9.31 14.24 -1.82
C ASN A 9 8.62 15.36 -1.03
N TYR A 10 7.46 15.83 -1.50
CA TYR A 10 6.65 16.80 -0.77
C TYR A 10 6.21 16.27 0.60
N ILE A 11 5.71 15.02 0.65
CA ILE A 11 5.29 14.39 1.91
C ILE A 11 6.50 14.16 2.83
N PHE A 12 7.63 13.70 2.31
CA PHE A 12 8.84 13.50 3.12
C PHE A 12 9.36 14.81 3.68
N GLY A 13 9.28 15.93 2.93
CA GLY A 13 9.58 17.26 3.45
C GLY A 13 8.70 17.62 4.65
N LEU A 14 7.37 17.44 4.52
CA LEU A 14 6.44 17.68 5.63
C LEU A 14 6.71 16.80 6.85
N LEU A 15 7.04 15.52 6.63
CA LEU A 15 7.37 14.59 7.73
C LEU A 15 8.66 15.01 8.44
N GLY A 16 9.66 15.47 7.69
CA GLY A 16 10.90 16.01 8.27
C GLY A 16 10.65 17.27 9.10
N ASP A 17 9.84 18.20 8.59
CA ASP A 17 9.46 19.42 9.30
C ASP A 17 8.69 19.10 10.59
N LEU A 18 7.75 18.14 10.56
CA LEU A 18 7.03 17.69 11.74
C LEU A 18 7.94 17.02 12.77
N ALA A 19 8.85 16.13 12.34
CA ALA A 19 9.76 15.44 13.23
C ALA A 19 10.76 16.36 13.94
N ALA A 20 10.92 17.59 13.45
CA ALA A 20 11.79 18.61 14.06
C ALA A 20 11.16 19.32 15.28
N TYR A 21 9.88 19.09 15.59
CA TYR A 21 9.26 19.67 16.78
C TYR A 21 9.72 18.93 18.05
N GLU A 22 10.21 19.69 19.04
CA GLU A 22 10.81 19.15 20.27
C GLU A 22 9.84 18.32 21.14
N ASP A 23 8.55 18.69 21.14
CA ASP A 23 7.51 18.08 21.99
C ASP A 23 6.69 17.02 21.24
N LEU A 24 7.18 16.46 20.14
CA LEU A 24 6.46 15.48 19.36
C LEU A 24 6.83 14.05 19.75
N ASP A 25 5.89 13.29 20.30
CA ASP A 25 6.08 11.88 20.67
C ASP A 25 6.01 10.91 19.47
N GLY A 26 5.19 11.22 18.46
CA GLY A 26 5.02 10.32 17.33
C GLY A 26 4.26 10.90 16.14
N ILE A 27 4.45 10.28 14.99
CA ILE A 27 3.75 10.57 13.73
C ILE A 27 3.03 9.32 13.26
N ILE A 28 1.70 9.39 13.16
CA ILE A 28 0.87 8.30 12.65
C ILE A 28 0.34 8.67 11.26
N LEU A 29 0.71 7.91 10.25
CA LEU A 29 0.19 8.08 8.90
C LEU A 29 -1.20 7.46 8.78
N ASP A 30 -2.22 8.27 8.54
CA ASP A 30 -3.54 7.80 8.11
C ASP A 30 -3.62 7.79 6.59
N ARG A 31 -4.23 6.75 6.04
CA ARG A 31 -4.42 6.58 4.59
C ARG A 31 -3.13 6.62 3.75
N GLY A 32 -2.04 6.08 4.26
CA GLY A 32 -0.83 5.78 3.47
C GLY A 32 -1.12 4.70 2.42
N ARG A 33 -1.96 5.01 1.43
CA ARG A 33 -2.51 4.07 0.46
C ARG A 33 -3.02 4.76 -0.81
N PHE A 34 -3.32 3.98 -1.84
CA PHE A 34 -4.08 4.46 -2.99
C PHE A 34 -5.53 4.78 -2.59
N TYR A 35 -6.21 5.60 -3.40
CA TYR A 35 -7.59 6.00 -3.11
C TYR A 35 -8.55 4.81 -3.15
N ASP A 36 -8.49 4.02 -4.22
CA ASP A 36 -9.28 2.80 -4.42
C ASP A 36 -8.55 1.80 -5.34
N PHE A 37 -9.23 0.72 -5.71
CA PHE A 37 -8.66 -0.30 -6.58
C PHE A 37 -8.40 0.18 -8.02
N ARG A 38 -9.14 1.20 -8.49
CA ARG A 38 -9.03 1.77 -9.84
C ARG A 38 -8.05 2.94 -9.93
N SER A 39 -7.41 3.29 -8.85
CA SER A 39 -6.40 4.34 -8.83
C SER A 39 -4.99 3.76 -8.64
N ASP A 40 -3.95 4.29 -9.42
CA ASP A 40 -4.21 5.22 -10.50
C ASP A 40 -3.71 4.61 -11.82
N PHE A 41 -4.40 4.93 -12.91
CA PHE A 41 -4.07 4.43 -14.24
C PHE A 41 -3.45 5.51 -15.14
N SER A 42 -2.76 6.51 -14.55
CA SER A 42 -2.03 7.51 -15.32
C SER A 42 -0.91 6.89 -16.18
N ASP A 43 -0.53 7.61 -17.24
CA ASP A 43 0.59 7.18 -18.09
C ASP A 43 1.90 7.04 -17.31
N TYR A 44 2.09 7.88 -16.27
CA TYR A 44 3.25 7.79 -15.40
C TYR A 44 3.24 6.46 -14.63
N THR A 45 2.13 6.13 -13.96
CA THR A 45 1.99 4.86 -13.20
C THR A 45 2.09 3.65 -14.12
N ARG A 46 1.52 3.70 -15.33
CA ARG A 46 1.72 2.68 -16.36
C ARG A 46 3.20 2.47 -16.67
N SER A 47 3.93 3.56 -16.90
CA SER A 47 5.37 3.48 -17.22
C SER A 47 6.17 2.84 -16.09
N GLU A 48 5.90 3.20 -14.84
CA GLU A 48 6.57 2.61 -13.67
C GLU A 48 6.20 1.14 -13.48
N PHE A 49 4.94 0.78 -13.71
CA PHE A 49 4.50 -0.62 -13.68
C PHE A 49 5.16 -1.46 -14.77
N GLU A 50 5.23 -0.95 -16.01
CA GLU A 50 5.91 -1.62 -17.12
C GLU A 50 7.42 -1.84 -16.84
N LYS A 51 8.09 -0.88 -16.19
CA LYS A 51 9.47 -1.04 -15.71
C LYS A 51 9.56 -2.16 -14.65
N TYR A 52 8.61 -2.18 -13.72
CA TYR A 52 8.56 -3.17 -12.65
C TYR A 52 8.44 -4.60 -13.18
N ILE A 53 7.55 -4.85 -14.16
CA ILE A 53 7.37 -6.17 -14.76
C ILE A 53 8.35 -6.49 -15.90
N GLY A 54 9.13 -5.49 -16.37
CA GLY A 54 10.07 -5.64 -17.49
C GLY A 54 9.41 -5.87 -18.84
N LYS A 55 8.13 -5.46 -19.00
CA LYS A 55 7.33 -5.72 -20.21
C LYS A 55 6.40 -4.53 -20.49
N LYS A 56 5.98 -4.41 -21.77
CA LYS A 56 4.92 -3.48 -22.16
C LYS A 56 3.53 -4.10 -21.92
N VAL A 57 2.60 -3.29 -21.45
CA VAL A 57 1.21 -3.68 -21.27
C VAL A 57 0.42 -3.22 -22.50
N SER A 58 -0.21 -4.17 -23.20
CA SER A 58 -0.87 -3.88 -24.48
C SER A 58 -2.18 -3.15 -24.29
N MET A 59 -3.02 -3.63 -23.37
CA MET A 59 -4.31 -3.04 -23.05
C MET A 59 -4.27 -2.48 -21.63
N TRP A 60 -4.24 -1.16 -21.53
CA TRP A 60 -4.18 -0.47 -20.24
C TRP A 60 -5.47 0.31 -19.99
N PRO A 61 -6.16 0.12 -18.85
CA PRO A 61 -5.77 -0.71 -17.70
C PRO A 61 -6.29 -2.16 -17.76
N GLU A 62 -6.93 -2.62 -18.82
CA GLU A 62 -7.68 -3.88 -18.90
C GLU A 62 -6.82 -5.11 -18.57
N ASP A 63 -5.52 -5.09 -18.93
CA ASP A 63 -4.59 -6.19 -18.65
C ASP A 63 -4.22 -6.27 -17.15
N VAL A 64 -4.55 -5.25 -16.33
CA VAL A 64 -4.31 -5.23 -14.88
C VAL A 64 -5.60 -5.23 -14.06
N LEU A 65 -6.62 -4.48 -14.51
CA LEU A 65 -7.95 -4.44 -13.89
C LEU A 65 -9.00 -4.11 -14.96
N PRO A 66 -10.06 -4.93 -15.14
CA PRO A 66 -11.09 -4.66 -16.14
C PRO A 66 -11.79 -3.32 -15.90
N VAL A 67 -12.01 -2.55 -16.98
CA VAL A 67 -12.83 -1.34 -16.92
C VAL A 67 -14.26 -1.73 -16.56
N GLY A 68 -14.86 -1.03 -15.59
CA GLY A 68 -16.19 -1.34 -15.09
C GLY A 68 -16.23 -2.43 -14.02
N HIS A 69 -15.07 -2.95 -13.58
CA HIS A 69 -15.00 -3.83 -12.42
C HIS A 69 -15.64 -3.15 -11.20
N GLU A 70 -16.71 -3.75 -10.68
CA GLU A 70 -17.43 -3.21 -9.53
C GLU A 70 -16.77 -3.59 -8.20
N ASN A 71 -16.95 -2.75 -7.17
CA ASN A 71 -16.32 -2.95 -5.85
C ASN A 71 -16.79 -4.21 -5.10
N GLY A 72 -17.74 -4.98 -5.63
CA GLY A 72 -18.22 -6.22 -5.03
C GLY A 72 -17.36 -7.45 -5.34
N ASP A 73 -16.69 -7.45 -6.51
CA ASP A 73 -15.87 -8.56 -6.97
C ASP A 73 -14.38 -8.20 -6.78
N PHE A 74 -13.82 -8.59 -5.66
CA PHE A 74 -12.43 -8.26 -5.32
C PHE A 74 -11.41 -8.93 -6.24
N VAL A 75 -11.72 -10.12 -6.76
CA VAL A 75 -10.88 -10.81 -7.75
C VAL A 75 -11.68 -10.97 -9.04
N PRO A 76 -11.29 -10.28 -10.14
CA PRO A 76 -12.01 -10.38 -11.40
C PRO A 76 -11.96 -11.79 -11.99
N SER A 77 -13.06 -12.16 -12.70
CA SER A 77 -13.15 -13.42 -13.42
C SER A 77 -13.65 -13.16 -14.86
N PRO A 78 -12.86 -13.49 -15.90
CA PRO A 78 -11.50 -14.02 -15.82
C PRO A 78 -10.51 -13.02 -15.24
N LYS A 79 -9.44 -13.55 -14.59
CA LYS A 79 -8.38 -12.72 -14.02
C LYS A 79 -7.56 -12.10 -15.17
N PRO A 80 -7.32 -10.76 -15.17
CA PRO A 80 -6.45 -10.13 -16.16
C PRO A 80 -5.03 -10.68 -16.14
N GLN A 81 -4.33 -10.53 -17.27
CA GLN A 81 -3.00 -11.11 -17.47
C GLN A 81 -1.98 -10.69 -16.40
N TYR A 82 -2.00 -9.42 -15.97
CA TYR A 82 -1.04 -8.86 -15.02
C TYR A 82 -1.70 -8.44 -13.69
N PHE A 83 -2.83 -9.03 -13.34
CA PHE A 83 -3.57 -8.72 -12.11
C PHE A 83 -2.72 -8.91 -10.85
N MET A 84 -2.00 -10.04 -10.75
CA MET A 84 -1.18 -10.35 -9.58
C MET A 84 0.00 -9.40 -9.46
N GLU A 85 0.69 -9.15 -10.57
CA GLU A 85 1.82 -8.23 -10.63
C GLU A 85 1.41 -6.78 -10.36
N TRP A 86 0.17 -6.41 -10.71
CA TRP A 86 -0.38 -5.09 -10.38
C TRP A 86 -0.57 -4.92 -8.88
N ILE A 87 -1.09 -5.95 -8.19
CA ILE A 87 -1.23 -5.96 -6.73
C ILE A 87 0.16 -5.88 -6.06
N GLU A 88 1.12 -6.68 -6.53
CA GLU A 88 2.50 -6.63 -6.06
C GLU A 88 3.14 -5.25 -6.21
N PHE A 89 3.02 -4.65 -7.40
CA PHE A 89 3.56 -3.32 -7.68
C PHE A 89 3.01 -2.25 -6.73
N ARG A 90 1.70 -2.26 -6.51
CA ARG A 90 1.07 -1.30 -5.61
C ARG A 90 1.52 -1.50 -4.15
N ALA A 91 1.65 -2.75 -3.72
CA ALA A 91 2.17 -3.05 -2.39
C ALA A 91 3.63 -2.59 -2.24
N LYS A 92 4.46 -2.82 -3.26
CA LYS A 92 5.84 -2.32 -3.30
C LYS A 92 5.90 -0.79 -3.18
N VAL A 93 5.09 -0.07 -3.94
CA VAL A 93 5.07 1.41 -3.91
C VAL A 93 4.79 1.92 -2.51
N ILE A 94 3.83 1.33 -1.80
CA ILE A 94 3.51 1.76 -0.43
C ILE A 94 4.57 1.29 0.57
N HIS A 95 5.13 0.09 0.40
CA HIS A 95 6.22 -0.40 1.21
C HIS A 95 7.45 0.54 1.15
N ASP A 96 7.90 0.86 -0.06
CA ASP A 96 9.04 1.76 -0.28
C ASP A 96 8.77 3.17 0.27
N PHE A 97 7.54 3.65 0.12
CA PHE A 97 7.11 4.92 0.70
C PHE A 97 7.19 4.90 2.24
N MET A 98 6.70 3.84 2.89
CA MET A 98 6.74 3.70 4.36
C MET A 98 8.18 3.62 4.87
N GLU A 99 9.03 2.85 4.18
CA GLU A 99 10.47 2.75 4.50
C GLU A 99 11.14 4.13 4.46
N GLN A 100 10.95 4.88 3.37
CA GLN A 100 11.55 6.20 3.20
C GLN A 100 10.94 7.24 4.17
N ALA A 101 9.63 7.19 4.43
CA ALA A 101 8.97 8.05 5.40
C ALA A 101 9.53 7.84 6.80
N ARG A 102 9.67 6.57 7.22
CA ARG A 102 10.31 6.22 8.49
C ARG A 102 11.76 6.71 8.56
N ALA A 103 12.54 6.47 7.51
CA ALA A 103 13.93 6.91 7.45
C ALA A 103 14.04 8.44 7.57
N THR A 104 13.11 9.18 6.95
CA THR A 104 13.04 10.64 7.06
C THR A 104 12.76 11.09 8.50
N VAL A 105 11.73 10.53 9.14
CA VAL A 105 11.36 10.89 10.52
C VAL A 105 12.50 10.57 11.49
N LYS A 106 12.98 9.33 11.46
CA LYS A 106 14.05 8.86 12.36
C LYS A 106 15.40 9.54 12.10
N GLY A 107 15.64 10.01 10.88
CA GLY A 107 16.83 10.77 10.52
C GLY A 107 16.86 12.18 11.11
N VAL A 108 15.67 12.79 11.33
CA VAL A 108 15.53 14.10 11.99
C VAL A 108 15.50 13.95 13.51
N ASN A 109 14.63 13.06 13.99
CA ASN A 109 14.50 12.79 15.42
C ASN A 109 14.27 11.27 15.65
N PRO A 110 15.26 10.54 16.14
CA PRO A 110 15.16 9.09 16.37
C PRO A 110 14.16 8.71 17.48
N ASP A 111 13.83 9.63 18.38
CA ASP A 111 12.93 9.39 19.52
C ASP A 111 11.45 9.54 19.13
N VAL A 112 11.14 10.18 18.01
CA VAL A 112 9.75 10.29 17.50
C VAL A 112 9.27 8.94 16.98
N ASP A 113 8.20 8.38 17.54
CA ASP A 113 7.58 7.16 17.06
C ASP A 113 6.98 7.33 15.66
N PHE A 114 7.23 6.36 14.79
CA PHE A 114 6.64 6.32 13.44
C PHE A 114 5.62 5.20 13.34
N GLY A 115 4.40 5.53 12.93
CA GLY A 115 3.33 4.58 12.86
C GLY A 115 2.39 4.75 11.68
N ALA A 116 1.46 3.81 11.55
CA ALA A 116 0.41 3.86 10.54
C ALA A 116 -0.96 3.44 11.12
N TYR A 117 -2.01 4.10 10.63
CA TYR A 117 -3.39 3.70 10.82
C TYR A 117 -3.86 2.89 9.61
N VAL A 118 -4.34 1.66 9.84
CA VAL A 118 -4.78 0.72 8.79
C VAL A 118 -6.17 0.15 9.09
N GLY A 119 -6.86 -0.35 8.08
CA GLY A 119 -8.16 -1.00 8.26
C GLY A 119 -8.03 -2.47 8.65
N GLY A 120 -8.89 -2.93 9.58
CA GLY A 120 -8.90 -4.31 10.09
C GLY A 120 -9.35 -5.39 9.08
N TRP A 121 -9.77 -5.01 7.88
CA TRP A 121 -10.22 -5.93 6.82
C TRP A 121 -9.07 -6.32 5.87
N TYR A 122 -8.06 -6.99 6.39
CA TYR A 122 -6.84 -7.36 5.66
C TYR A 122 -7.11 -8.07 4.33
N GLU A 123 -8.06 -9.01 4.30
CA GLU A 123 -8.43 -9.80 3.13
C GLU A 123 -8.74 -8.98 1.88
N GLN A 124 -9.26 -7.76 2.05
CA GLN A 124 -9.66 -6.86 0.98
C GLN A 124 -8.75 -5.63 0.86
N TYR A 125 -7.81 -5.45 1.81
CA TYR A 125 -7.03 -4.22 1.91
C TYR A 125 -6.06 -4.01 0.74
N TYR A 126 -5.66 -5.10 0.07
CA TYR A 126 -4.86 -5.04 -1.15
C TYR A 126 -5.51 -4.19 -2.26
N THR A 127 -6.85 -4.03 -2.26
CA THR A 127 -7.55 -3.15 -3.20
C THR A 127 -7.15 -1.67 -3.06
N TYR A 128 -6.64 -1.29 -1.91
CA TYR A 128 -6.06 0.04 -1.65
C TYR A 128 -4.53 0.05 -1.82
N GLY A 129 -3.91 -1.06 -2.15
CA GLY A 129 -2.49 -1.24 -2.46
C GLY A 129 -1.65 -1.83 -1.34
N PRO A 130 -1.68 -1.33 -0.08
CA PRO A 130 -0.70 -1.73 0.91
C PRO A 130 -0.84 -3.17 1.40
N ASN A 131 0.31 -3.78 1.70
CA ASN A 131 0.42 -4.94 2.57
C ASN A 131 0.84 -4.47 3.98
N TRP A 132 -0.11 -4.29 4.88
CA TRP A 132 0.16 -3.80 6.23
C TRP A 132 0.52 -4.91 7.24
N ALA A 133 0.64 -6.15 6.80
CA ALA A 133 1.12 -7.24 7.65
C ALA A 133 2.66 -7.23 7.78
N SER A 134 3.17 -8.11 8.61
CA SER A 134 4.61 -8.42 8.64
C SER A 134 5.04 -9.13 7.35
N PRO A 135 6.27 -8.91 6.85
CA PRO A 135 6.85 -9.71 5.76
C PRO A 135 6.92 -11.21 6.06
N SER A 136 6.87 -11.57 7.33
CA SER A 136 6.82 -12.98 7.77
C SER A 136 5.43 -13.61 7.67
N TYR A 137 4.38 -12.82 7.47
CA TYR A 137 3.02 -13.33 7.25
C TYR A 137 2.84 -13.80 5.82
N ALA A 138 2.62 -15.09 5.64
CA ALA A 138 2.45 -15.69 4.33
C ALA A 138 1.02 -15.50 3.77
N ALA A 139 0.65 -14.26 3.40
CA ALA A 139 -0.64 -13.93 2.78
C ALA A 139 -0.88 -14.78 1.52
N SER A 140 0.18 -15.09 0.76
CA SER A 140 0.14 -15.95 -0.43
C SER A 140 -0.38 -17.37 -0.17
N ARG A 141 -0.23 -17.87 1.04
CA ARG A 141 -0.78 -19.17 1.44
C ARG A 141 -2.26 -19.10 1.85
N VAL A 142 -2.66 -17.98 2.44
CA VAL A 142 -4.04 -17.77 2.93
C VAL A 142 -4.94 -17.28 1.80
N PHE A 143 -4.43 -16.40 0.94
CA PHE A 143 -5.17 -15.73 -0.13
C PHE A 143 -4.53 -15.95 -1.52
N PRO A 144 -4.36 -17.20 -1.98
CA PRO A 144 -3.65 -17.51 -3.23
C PRO A 144 -4.36 -16.97 -4.49
N SER A 145 -5.59 -16.49 -4.36
CA SER A 145 -6.33 -15.90 -5.47
C SER A 145 -5.81 -14.53 -5.88
N TRP A 146 -5.16 -13.79 -4.97
CA TRP A 146 -4.64 -12.44 -5.25
C TRP A 146 -3.24 -12.17 -4.67
N ALA A 147 -2.79 -12.89 -3.65
CA ALA A 147 -1.47 -12.69 -3.05
C ALA A 147 -0.43 -13.66 -3.62
N THR A 148 0.79 -13.18 -3.79
CA THR A 148 1.97 -13.97 -4.20
C THR A 148 3.04 -13.93 -3.11
N GLN A 149 4.05 -14.79 -3.17
CA GLN A 149 5.19 -14.73 -2.26
C GLN A 149 5.95 -13.40 -2.35
N LYS A 150 5.92 -12.76 -3.52
CA LYS A 150 6.52 -11.45 -3.70
C LYS A 150 5.70 -10.35 -3.01
N TYR A 151 4.37 -10.45 -3.05
CA TYR A 151 3.50 -9.59 -2.25
C TYR A 151 3.78 -9.72 -0.75
N ASP A 152 4.01 -10.93 -0.23
CA ASP A 152 4.35 -11.15 1.18
C ASP A 152 5.55 -10.30 1.61
N SER A 153 6.60 -10.23 0.76
CA SER A 153 7.83 -9.46 1.07
C SER A 153 7.62 -7.95 1.17
N PHE A 154 6.51 -7.41 0.69
CA PHE A 154 6.16 -5.99 0.78
C PHE A 154 5.33 -5.63 2.01
N GLY A 155 5.27 -6.52 2.99
CA GLY A 155 4.72 -6.22 4.31
C GLY A 155 5.54 -5.15 5.03
N PHE A 156 4.88 -4.22 5.76
CA PHE A 156 5.59 -3.10 6.39
C PHE A 156 5.37 -2.97 7.90
N SER A 157 4.59 -3.85 8.55
CA SER A 157 4.33 -3.69 9.99
C SER A 157 5.61 -3.70 10.84
N ASP A 158 6.63 -4.46 10.43
CA ASP A 158 7.89 -4.58 11.18
C ASP A 158 8.74 -3.29 11.14
N MET A 159 8.39 -2.35 10.27
CA MET A 159 9.02 -1.03 10.20
C MET A 159 8.41 -0.02 11.18
N LEU A 160 7.24 -0.32 11.77
CA LEU A 160 6.47 0.61 12.57
C LEU A 160 6.80 0.46 14.06
N ASP A 161 6.92 1.60 14.76
CA ASP A 161 6.95 1.63 16.23
C ASP A 161 5.52 1.47 16.77
N VAL A 162 4.51 2.00 16.04
CA VAL A 162 3.08 1.92 16.41
C VAL A 162 2.23 1.56 15.20
N GLN A 163 1.37 0.56 15.33
CA GLN A 163 0.35 0.23 14.34
C GLN A 163 -1.05 0.31 14.95
N ILE A 164 -1.89 1.17 14.40
CA ILE A 164 -3.29 1.32 14.82
C ILE A 164 -4.17 0.62 13.80
N ILE A 165 -4.98 -0.34 14.28
CA ILE A 165 -5.89 -1.11 13.43
C ILE A 165 -7.32 -0.68 13.68
N GLY A 166 -7.96 -0.09 12.66
CA GLY A 166 -9.37 0.29 12.68
C GLY A 166 -10.28 -0.93 12.58
N ALA A 167 -10.78 -1.40 13.70
CA ALA A 167 -11.74 -2.50 13.78
C ALA A 167 -13.17 -1.95 13.69
N TYR A 168 -13.68 -1.78 12.48
CA TYR A 168 -15.06 -1.35 12.25
C TYR A 168 -15.99 -2.58 12.17
N ALA A 169 -16.50 -3.03 13.31
CA ALA A 169 -17.53 -4.06 13.35
C ALA A 169 -18.91 -3.45 13.08
N SER A 170 -19.69 -4.01 12.17
CA SER A 170 -21.12 -3.69 12.11
C SER A 170 -21.83 -4.28 13.34
N TYR A 171 -22.82 -3.59 13.88
CA TYR A 171 -23.59 -4.04 15.06
C TYR A 171 -24.23 -5.42 14.90
N ASN A 172 -24.32 -5.94 13.68
CA ASN A 172 -24.90 -7.25 13.38
C ASN A 172 -23.88 -8.40 13.47
N ALA A 173 -22.63 -8.13 13.83
CA ALA A 173 -21.56 -9.12 13.89
C ALA A 173 -21.12 -9.48 15.33
N VAL A 174 -21.83 -9.02 16.34
CA VAL A 174 -21.58 -9.39 17.74
C VAL A 174 -22.57 -10.50 18.10
N TYR A 175 -22.16 -11.73 17.88
CA TYR A 175 -22.79 -12.93 18.44
C TYR A 175 -21.79 -13.66 19.34
#